data_bd5dd02c70b172a2f152bd9efd942e98
#
_entry.id   bd5dd02c70b172a2f152bd9efd942e98
#
_cell.length_a   1.000
_cell.length_b   1.000
_cell.length_c   1.000
_cell.angle_alpha   90.00
_cell.angle_beta   90.00
_cell.angle_gamma   90.00
#
_symmetry.space_group_name_H-M   'P 1'
#
loop_
_entity.id
_entity.type
_entity.pdbx_description
1 polymer ?
#
loop_
_entity_poly.entity_id
_entity_poly.type
_entity_poly.pdbx_seq_one_letter_code
_entity_poly.pdbx_strand_id
1 'polypeptide(L)'
;MTRALEQREKRARIKALLEAKGLDALILKKGANVAWIIGGRAHIPTTLELACLDVIVYKDRIIVVTNKIEAPRLEAEELSGDEELIVINWFEGRDGQLPSGEKIGIDGPDNNRMNLSAEVEELRRSLNSFEVERLKEIGSDAAKSLGESMLKISPKMSEVGAAGVIAENLWAHNLEPVVLLVAGSERIESFRHPLPTTSLIGSLFMGVICARRKGLIASVTRIVSFNSLSKEIEQRYHGLLSVEAAFFSGT
;
A
#
# COMPACT_ATOMS: atom_id res chain seq x y z
N MET A 1 5.55 -15.65 14.49
CA MET A 1 6.56 -14.60 14.79
C MET A 1 5.86 -13.28 15.04
N THR A 2 6.30 -12.47 16.00
CA THR A 2 5.52 -11.32 16.49
C THR A 2 5.86 -10.03 15.75
N ARG A 3 4.86 -9.13 15.61
CA ARG A 3 4.99 -7.77 15.09
C ARG A 3 6.11 -6.97 15.77
N ALA A 4 6.30 -7.14 17.07
CA ALA A 4 7.38 -6.53 17.83
C ALA A 4 8.78 -6.91 17.32
N LEU A 5 8.98 -8.15 16.86
CA LEU A 5 10.27 -8.58 16.32
C LEU A 5 10.56 -7.91 14.97
N GLU A 6 9.58 -7.85 14.09
CA GLU A 6 9.68 -7.12 12.82
C GLU A 6 10.02 -5.64 13.05
N GLN A 7 9.30 -5.00 13.97
CA GLN A 7 9.54 -3.60 14.30
C GLN A 7 10.97 -3.36 14.83
N ARG A 8 11.51 -4.30 15.63
CA ARG A 8 12.91 -4.22 16.11
C ARG A 8 13.92 -4.23 14.96
N GLU A 9 13.73 -5.09 13.96
CA GLU A 9 14.61 -5.13 12.78
C GLU A 9 14.58 -3.80 12.00
N LYS A 10 13.38 -3.24 11.79
CA LYS A 10 13.20 -1.96 11.10
C LYS A 10 13.79 -0.79 11.89
N ARG A 11 13.62 -0.80 13.20
CA ARG A 11 14.29 0.16 14.09
C ARG A 11 15.81 0.09 13.99
N ALA A 12 16.38 -1.11 13.91
CA ALA A 12 17.82 -1.26 13.76
C ALA A 12 18.34 -0.60 12.47
N ARG A 13 17.60 -0.71 11.36
CA ARG A 13 17.92 -0.01 10.10
C ARG A 13 17.87 1.51 10.26
N ILE A 14 16.82 2.04 10.92
CA ILE A 14 16.70 3.49 11.20
C ILE A 14 17.83 3.94 12.14
N LYS A 15 18.14 3.17 13.18
CA LYS A 15 19.24 3.49 14.10
C LYS A 15 20.57 3.64 13.38
N ALA A 16 20.88 2.73 12.45
CA ALA A 16 22.10 2.82 11.64
C ALA A 16 22.11 4.09 10.76
N LEU A 17 20.97 4.47 10.18
CA LEU A 17 20.83 5.72 9.43
C LEU A 17 21.05 6.94 10.32
N LEU A 18 20.45 6.97 11.52
CA LEU A 18 20.62 8.07 12.48
C LEU A 18 22.09 8.23 12.91
N GLU A 19 22.77 7.11 13.17
CA GLU A 19 24.21 7.11 13.51
C GLU A 19 25.05 7.64 12.36
N ALA A 20 24.82 7.17 11.13
CA ALA A 20 25.56 7.61 9.94
C ALA A 20 25.37 9.10 9.63
N LYS A 21 24.20 9.66 9.92
CA LYS A 21 23.88 11.08 9.68
C LYS A 21 24.16 11.98 10.89
N GLY A 22 24.54 11.42 12.04
CA GLY A 22 24.73 12.17 13.29
C GLY A 22 23.44 12.79 13.82
N LEU A 23 22.30 12.08 13.66
CA LEU A 23 20.98 12.52 14.07
C LEU A 23 20.54 11.82 15.37
N ASP A 24 19.63 12.46 16.09
CA ASP A 24 19.07 11.96 17.34
C ASP A 24 17.74 11.20 17.12
N ALA A 25 16.93 11.66 16.15
CA ALA A 25 15.65 11.06 15.82
C ALA A 25 15.27 11.22 14.33
N LEU A 26 14.33 10.39 13.88
CA LEU A 26 13.65 10.47 12.58
C LEU A 26 12.14 10.56 12.79
N ILE A 27 11.51 11.56 12.18
CA ILE A 27 10.06 11.74 12.15
C ILE A 27 9.54 11.15 10.85
N LEU A 28 8.56 10.24 10.96
CA LEU A 28 7.83 9.65 9.84
C LEU A 28 6.39 10.16 9.85
N LYS A 29 5.98 10.83 8.79
CA LYS A 29 4.63 11.40 8.59
C LYS A 29 3.91 10.78 7.39
N LYS A 30 4.66 10.29 6.38
CA LYS A 30 4.07 9.67 5.20
C LYS A 30 3.44 8.33 5.54
N GLY A 31 2.19 8.13 5.10
CA GLY A 31 1.41 6.94 5.40
C GLY A 31 2.12 5.62 5.06
N ALA A 32 2.87 5.57 3.95
CA ALA A 32 3.64 4.39 3.56
C ALA A 32 4.79 4.09 4.54
N ASN A 33 5.50 5.11 5.03
CA ASN A 33 6.63 4.98 5.96
C ASN A 33 6.13 4.63 7.37
N VAL A 34 5.04 5.28 7.79
CA VAL A 34 4.36 4.98 9.06
C VAL A 34 3.85 3.55 9.05
N ALA A 35 3.13 3.12 8.00
CA ALA A 35 2.64 1.74 7.88
C ALA A 35 3.79 0.72 7.89
N TRP A 36 4.93 1.05 7.28
CA TRP A 36 6.12 0.20 7.29
C TRP A 36 6.65 -0.02 8.70
N ILE A 37 6.84 1.02 9.51
CA ILE A 37 7.42 0.88 10.85
C ILE A 37 6.45 0.31 11.87
N ILE A 38 5.16 0.71 11.87
CA ILE A 38 4.17 0.18 12.80
C ILE A 38 3.58 -1.16 12.35
N GLY A 39 3.68 -1.54 11.07
CA GLY A 39 3.08 -2.74 10.49
C GLY A 39 1.55 -2.74 10.50
N GLY A 40 0.91 -1.58 10.48
CA GLY A 40 -0.53 -1.38 10.59
C GLY A 40 -1.10 -0.34 9.63
N ARG A 41 -2.40 -0.05 9.76
CA ARG A 41 -3.11 0.95 8.95
C ARG A 41 -2.90 2.34 9.53
N ALA A 42 -2.18 3.18 8.79
CA ALA A 42 -1.77 4.52 9.21
C ALA A 42 -2.60 5.66 8.60
N HIS A 43 -3.68 5.35 7.90
CA HIS A 43 -4.50 6.32 7.17
C HIS A 43 -5.98 6.19 7.55
N ILE A 44 -6.73 7.26 7.34
CA ILE A 44 -8.20 7.28 7.33
C ILE A 44 -8.66 7.52 5.89
N PRO A 45 -8.44 8.70 5.27
CA PRO A 45 -8.63 8.84 3.83
C PRO A 45 -7.45 8.19 3.09
N THR A 46 -7.76 7.29 2.16
CA THR A 46 -6.74 6.59 1.36
C THR A 46 -6.01 7.48 0.36
N THR A 47 -6.54 8.66 0.12
CA THR A 47 -6.02 9.65 -0.85
C THR A 47 -5.00 10.61 -0.24
N LEU A 48 -4.84 10.65 1.07
CA LEU A 48 -3.86 11.50 1.72
C LEU A 48 -2.49 10.83 1.78
N GLU A 49 -1.45 11.58 1.45
CA GLU A 49 -0.06 11.11 1.57
C GLU A 49 0.36 10.97 3.04
N LEU A 50 -0.10 11.90 3.89
CA LEU A 50 0.24 11.91 5.31
C LEU A 50 -0.66 10.96 6.11
N ALA A 51 -0.06 10.30 7.09
CA ALA A 51 -0.74 9.44 8.03
C ALA A 51 -1.62 10.22 9.02
N CYS A 52 -2.56 9.54 9.67
CA CYS A 52 -3.35 10.07 10.79
C CYS A 52 -2.56 10.14 12.11
N LEU A 53 -1.30 9.73 12.11
CA LEU A 53 -0.36 9.77 13.22
C LEU A 53 1.03 10.13 12.71
N ASP A 54 1.88 10.66 13.57
CA ASP A 54 3.31 10.83 13.31
C ASP A 54 4.09 9.82 14.17
N VAL A 55 5.17 9.26 13.63
CA VAL A 55 6.04 8.32 14.35
C VAL A 55 7.42 8.94 14.50
N ILE A 56 7.88 9.11 15.73
CA ILE A 56 9.21 9.63 16.06
C ILE A 56 10.06 8.43 16.50
N VAL A 57 11.05 8.10 15.72
CA VAL A 57 11.93 6.96 15.97
C VAL A 57 13.26 7.47 16.52
N TYR A 58 13.50 7.21 17.78
CA TYR A 58 14.79 7.40 18.46
C TYR A 58 15.63 6.11 18.37
N LYS A 59 16.90 6.19 18.79
CA LYS A 59 17.80 5.03 18.84
C LYS A 59 17.34 3.95 19.80
N ASP A 60 16.62 4.33 20.85
CA ASP A 60 16.19 3.48 21.97
C ASP A 60 14.68 3.29 22.09
N ARG A 61 13.86 4.18 21.56
CA ARG A 61 12.40 4.14 21.67
C ARG A 61 11.68 4.63 20.42
N ILE A 62 10.37 4.38 20.39
CA ILE A 62 9.43 4.94 19.38
C ILE A 62 8.34 5.71 20.13
N ILE A 63 8.05 6.90 19.66
CA ILE A 63 6.92 7.71 20.11
C ILE A 63 5.93 7.85 18.97
N VAL A 64 4.66 7.63 19.24
CA VAL A 64 3.55 7.85 18.32
C VAL A 64 2.77 9.07 18.79
N VAL A 65 2.57 10.04 17.91
CA VAL A 65 1.77 11.24 18.16
C VAL A 65 0.48 11.15 17.36
N THR A 66 -0.66 11.19 18.03
CA THR A 66 -1.97 11.19 17.38
C THR A 66 -2.99 11.97 18.19
N ASN A 67 -4.20 12.11 17.69
CA ASN A 67 -5.28 12.80 18.38
C ASN A 67 -6.23 11.84 19.11
N LYS A 68 -7.08 12.40 19.99
CA LYS A 68 -8.06 11.64 20.78
C LYS A 68 -9.09 10.85 19.95
N ILE A 69 -9.31 11.23 18.70
CA ILE A 69 -10.28 10.54 17.82
C ILE A 69 -9.67 9.20 17.38
N GLU A 70 -8.39 9.20 16.99
CA GLU A 70 -7.71 8.05 16.42
C GLU A 70 -7.04 7.14 17.47
N ALA A 71 -6.65 7.69 18.62
CA ALA A 71 -5.90 6.96 19.64
C ALA A 71 -6.55 5.63 20.04
N PRO A 72 -7.86 5.52 20.34
CA PRO A 72 -8.46 4.26 20.77
C PRO A 72 -8.34 3.13 19.72
N ARG A 73 -8.55 3.46 18.44
CA ARG A 73 -8.42 2.49 17.34
C ARG A 73 -6.95 2.08 17.13
N LEU A 74 -6.04 3.05 17.17
CA LEU A 74 -4.62 2.79 16.97
C LEU A 74 -4.07 1.87 18.08
N GLU A 75 -4.39 2.14 19.35
CA GLU A 75 -3.99 1.29 20.48
C GLU A 75 -4.55 -0.11 20.38
N ALA A 76 -5.85 -0.24 20.04
CA ALA A 76 -6.51 -1.54 20.03
C ALA A 76 -6.12 -2.41 18.82
N GLU A 77 -5.87 -1.81 17.65
CA GLU A 77 -5.79 -2.54 16.39
C GLU A 77 -4.44 -2.42 15.68
N GLU A 78 -3.72 -1.30 15.84
CA GLU A 78 -2.62 -0.96 14.95
C GLU A 78 -1.24 -0.85 15.62
N LEU A 79 -1.15 -0.57 16.92
CA LEU A 79 0.11 -0.48 17.65
C LEU A 79 0.50 -1.82 18.28
N SER A 80 1.80 -2.03 18.52
CA SER A 80 2.34 -3.25 19.14
C SER A 80 2.29 -3.24 20.67
N GLY A 81 2.14 -2.05 21.27
CA GLY A 81 2.22 -1.79 22.69
C GLY A 81 3.63 -1.48 23.20
N ASP A 82 4.64 -1.55 22.32
CA ASP A 82 6.03 -1.16 22.64
C ASP A 82 6.30 0.34 22.37
N GLU A 83 5.34 1.05 21.80
CA GLU A 83 5.42 2.48 21.49
C GLU A 83 4.91 3.34 22.64
N GLU A 84 5.57 4.47 22.91
CA GLU A 84 5.03 5.53 23.74
C GLU A 84 3.97 6.31 22.96
N LEU A 85 2.76 6.50 23.51
CA LEU A 85 1.67 7.20 22.83
C LEU A 85 1.44 8.59 23.43
N ILE A 86 1.55 9.62 22.61
CA ILE A 86 1.17 11.00 22.92
C ILE A 86 -0.16 11.29 22.24
N VAL A 87 -1.17 11.61 23.06
CA VAL A 87 -2.53 11.88 22.58
C VAL A 87 -2.87 13.35 22.80
N ILE A 88 -3.10 14.06 21.68
CA ILE A 88 -3.49 15.48 21.70
C ILE A 88 -4.98 15.67 21.43
N ASN A 89 -5.50 16.88 21.64
CA ASN A 89 -6.84 17.20 21.19
C ASN A 89 -6.87 17.28 19.65
N TRP A 90 -8.01 16.97 19.05
CA TRP A 90 -8.15 16.91 17.59
C TRP A 90 -7.93 18.26 16.89
N PHE A 91 -8.13 19.37 17.60
CA PHE A 91 -7.93 20.74 17.12
C PHE A 91 -6.50 21.26 17.33
N GLU A 92 -5.66 20.50 18.03
CA GLU A 92 -4.25 20.81 18.22
C GLU A 92 -3.45 20.19 17.07
N GLY A 93 -2.50 20.94 16.51
CA GLY A 93 -1.59 20.41 15.51
C GLY A 93 -0.57 19.45 16.12
N ARG A 94 -0.29 18.32 15.47
CA ARG A 94 0.74 17.38 15.93
C ARG A 94 2.15 17.98 15.93
N ASP A 95 2.40 19.00 15.11
CA ASP A 95 3.72 19.64 15.00
C ASP A 95 4.23 20.23 16.33
N GLY A 96 3.31 20.66 17.22
CA GLY A 96 3.65 21.14 18.56
C GLY A 96 4.23 20.06 19.49
N GLN A 97 4.07 18.79 19.15
CA GLN A 97 4.61 17.65 19.93
C GLN A 97 5.90 17.07 19.32
N LEU A 98 6.33 17.61 18.18
CA LEU A 98 7.56 17.16 17.56
C LEU A 98 8.78 17.72 18.32
N PRO A 99 9.84 16.93 18.45
CA PRO A 99 11.03 17.35 19.17
C PRO A 99 11.65 18.60 18.53
N SER A 100 12.18 19.49 19.36
CA SER A 100 12.86 20.72 18.98
C SER A 100 14.23 20.79 19.64
N GLY A 101 15.18 21.51 19.02
CA GLY A 101 16.54 21.68 19.54
C GLY A 101 17.45 20.45 19.38
N GLU A 102 16.96 19.36 18.81
CA GLU A 102 17.70 18.13 18.51
C GLU A 102 18.07 18.07 17.01
N LYS A 103 19.05 17.22 16.67
CA LYS A 103 19.38 16.92 15.28
C LYS A 103 18.39 15.91 14.73
N ILE A 104 17.42 16.37 13.96
CA ILE A 104 16.26 15.57 13.55
C ILE A 104 16.18 15.44 12.03
N GLY A 105 15.92 14.20 11.58
CA GLY A 105 15.49 13.88 10.23
C GLY A 105 13.97 13.80 10.12
N ILE A 106 13.46 14.01 8.92
CA ILE A 106 12.02 13.88 8.60
C ILE A 106 11.84 13.29 7.20
N ASP A 107 10.76 12.55 6.98
CA ASP A 107 10.45 11.90 5.71
C ASP A 107 9.68 12.79 4.71
N GLY A 108 9.87 14.08 4.77
CA GLY A 108 9.21 15.06 3.92
C GLY A 108 9.92 16.41 3.90
N PRO A 109 9.42 17.38 3.15
CA PRO A 109 9.95 18.74 3.16
C PRO A 109 9.69 19.40 4.52
N ASP A 110 10.73 20.01 5.07
CA ASP A 110 10.67 20.79 6.32
C ASP A 110 11.75 21.89 6.27
N ASN A 111 11.48 23.04 6.87
CA ASN A 111 12.41 24.19 6.83
C ASN A 111 13.55 24.06 7.87
N ASN A 112 13.36 23.27 8.92
CA ASN A 112 14.25 23.23 10.09
C ASN A 112 14.87 21.84 10.31
N ARG A 113 14.41 20.80 9.58
CA ARG A 113 14.81 19.41 9.75
C ARG A 113 15.39 18.84 8.47
N MET A 114 16.31 17.88 8.61
CA MET A 114 16.94 17.22 7.45
C MET A 114 15.91 16.33 6.75
N ASN A 115 15.64 16.60 5.47
CA ASN A 115 14.79 15.72 4.66
C ASN A 115 15.52 14.41 4.34
N LEU A 116 14.95 13.30 4.77
CA LEU A 116 15.47 11.93 4.60
C LEU A 116 14.52 11.04 3.77
N SER A 117 13.67 11.63 2.94
CA SER A 117 12.71 10.87 2.12
C SER A 117 13.38 9.77 1.31
N ALA A 118 14.49 10.10 0.63
CA ALA A 118 15.20 9.14 -0.21
C ALA A 118 15.84 8.01 0.60
N GLU A 119 16.45 8.34 1.74
CA GLU A 119 17.07 7.37 2.62
C GLU A 119 16.03 6.41 3.24
N VAL A 120 14.86 6.93 3.64
CA VAL A 120 13.76 6.09 4.16
C VAL A 120 13.20 5.17 3.07
N GLU A 121 13.07 5.65 1.84
CA GLU A 121 12.68 4.81 0.71
C GLU A 121 13.71 3.69 0.47
N GLU A 122 15.00 3.99 0.57
CA GLU A 122 16.06 2.99 0.44
C GLU A 122 15.99 1.92 1.54
N LEU A 123 15.75 2.32 2.81
CA LEU A 123 15.56 1.37 3.92
C LEU A 123 14.37 0.41 3.69
N ARG A 124 13.35 0.84 2.93
CA ARG A 124 12.15 0.06 2.65
C ARG A 124 12.29 -0.89 1.46
N ARG A 125 13.27 -0.68 0.57
CA ARG A 125 13.45 -1.53 -0.63
C ARG A 125 13.76 -2.97 -0.28
N SER A 126 14.59 -3.21 0.72
CA SER A 126 14.92 -4.56 1.15
C SER A 126 13.85 -5.09 2.10
N LEU A 127 13.02 -5.98 1.60
CA LEU A 127 12.00 -6.66 2.41
C LEU A 127 12.68 -7.60 3.43
N ASN A 128 12.17 -7.63 4.63
CA ASN A 128 12.53 -8.65 5.60
C ASN A 128 11.66 -9.92 5.42
N SER A 129 11.98 -10.98 6.15
CA SER A 129 11.24 -12.25 6.04
C SER A 129 9.74 -12.12 6.35
N PHE A 130 9.36 -11.24 7.27
CA PHE A 130 7.95 -10.99 7.60
C PHE A 130 7.20 -10.30 6.47
N GLU A 131 7.86 -9.35 5.80
CA GLU A 131 7.29 -8.64 4.67
C GLU A 131 7.17 -9.55 3.45
N VAL A 132 8.15 -10.43 3.22
CA VAL A 132 8.11 -11.42 2.14
C VAL A 132 6.92 -12.37 2.33
N GLU A 133 6.72 -12.93 3.53
CA GLU A 133 5.59 -13.83 3.78
C GLU A 133 4.24 -13.10 3.63
N ARG A 134 4.10 -11.88 4.18
CA ARG A 134 2.87 -11.10 3.96
C ARG A 134 2.63 -10.77 2.49
N LEU A 135 3.67 -10.46 1.72
CA LEU A 135 3.52 -10.15 0.30
C LEU A 135 3.07 -11.37 -0.50
N LYS A 136 3.56 -12.57 -0.16
CA LYS A 136 3.07 -13.84 -0.74
C LYS A 136 1.59 -14.06 -0.43
N GLU A 137 1.18 -13.87 0.82
CA GLU A 137 -0.22 -13.98 1.23
C GLU A 137 -1.11 -12.97 0.48
N ILE A 138 -0.71 -11.69 0.44
CA ILE A 138 -1.45 -10.64 -0.27
C ILE A 138 -1.55 -10.96 -1.76
N GLY A 139 -0.46 -11.40 -2.40
CA GLY A 139 -0.45 -11.77 -3.81
C GLY A 139 -1.39 -12.94 -4.11
N SER A 140 -1.37 -13.97 -3.27
CA SER A 140 -2.27 -15.12 -3.38
C SER A 140 -3.74 -14.71 -3.22
N ASP A 141 -4.07 -13.96 -2.16
CA ASP A 141 -5.42 -13.51 -1.88
C ASP A 141 -5.95 -12.55 -2.95
N ALA A 142 -5.10 -11.64 -3.45
CA ALA A 142 -5.45 -10.71 -4.52
C ALA A 142 -5.74 -11.45 -5.84
N ALA A 143 -4.90 -12.43 -6.20
CA ALA A 143 -5.10 -13.24 -7.40
C ALA A 143 -6.38 -14.07 -7.32
N LYS A 144 -6.65 -14.69 -6.15
CA LYS A 144 -7.87 -15.46 -5.88
C LYS A 144 -9.11 -14.56 -5.94
N SER A 145 -9.09 -13.43 -5.23
CA SER A 145 -10.21 -12.49 -5.19
C SER A 145 -10.57 -11.95 -6.57
N LEU A 146 -9.57 -11.55 -7.37
CA LEU A 146 -9.82 -11.08 -8.73
C LEU A 146 -10.32 -12.24 -9.63
N GLY A 147 -9.74 -13.45 -9.52
CA GLY A 147 -10.19 -14.63 -10.26
C GLY A 147 -11.65 -15.00 -9.98
N GLU A 148 -12.06 -15.02 -8.71
CA GLU A 148 -13.45 -15.25 -8.30
C GLU A 148 -14.40 -14.17 -8.82
N SER A 149 -13.94 -12.91 -8.88
CA SER A 149 -14.70 -11.81 -9.46
C SER A 149 -14.95 -12.02 -10.94
N MET A 150 -13.94 -12.49 -11.70
CA MET A 150 -14.08 -12.75 -13.14
C MET A 150 -15.19 -13.75 -13.47
N LEU A 151 -15.43 -14.71 -12.58
CA LEU A 151 -16.51 -15.71 -12.76
C LEU A 151 -17.93 -15.13 -12.57
N LYS A 152 -18.05 -13.96 -11.92
CA LYS A 152 -19.33 -13.29 -11.65
C LYS A 152 -19.65 -12.20 -12.70
N ILE A 153 -18.69 -11.82 -13.53
CA ILE A 153 -18.81 -10.74 -14.50
C ILE A 153 -19.44 -11.27 -15.79
N SER A 154 -20.27 -10.47 -16.44
CA SER A 154 -20.96 -10.82 -17.69
C SER A 154 -20.93 -9.68 -18.71
N PRO A 155 -21.10 -9.99 -20.02
CA PRO A 155 -21.09 -9.00 -21.09
C PRO A 155 -22.09 -7.85 -20.95
N LYS A 156 -23.23 -8.11 -20.28
CA LYS A 156 -24.32 -7.15 -20.07
C LYS A 156 -24.16 -6.30 -18.82
N MET A 157 -23.16 -6.57 -18.01
CA MET A 157 -22.83 -5.77 -16.83
C MET A 157 -22.18 -4.46 -17.26
N SER A 158 -22.39 -3.37 -16.53
CA SER A 158 -21.63 -2.14 -16.72
C SER A 158 -20.24 -2.26 -16.07
N GLU A 159 -19.27 -1.47 -16.55
CA GLU A 159 -17.94 -1.43 -15.93
C GLU A 159 -17.98 -1.03 -14.45
N VAL A 160 -18.84 -0.07 -14.07
CA VAL A 160 -19.05 0.30 -12.65
C VAL A 160 -19.60 -0.87 -11.85
N GLY A 161 -20.54 -1.65 -12.42
CA GLY A 161 -21.06 -2.86 -11.79
C GLY A 161 -19.98 -3.91 -11.56
N ALA A 162 -19.13 -4.14 -12.54
CA ALA A 162 -17.99 -5.04 -12.44
C ALA A 162 -16.96 -4.58 -11.40
N ALA A 163 -16.68 -3.28 -11.35
CA ALA A 163 -15.82 -2.70 -10.31
C ALA A 163 -16.39 -2.94 -8.91
N GLY A 164 -17.71 -2.82 -8.74
CA GLY A 164 -18.41 -3.14 -7.47
C GLY A 164 -18.19 -4.58 -7.05
N VAL A 165 -18.34 -5.55 -7.98
CA VAL A 165 -18.09 -6.99 -7.72
C VAL A 165 -16.64 -7.24 -7.29
N ILE A 166 -15.67 -6.62 -7.96
CA ILE A 166 -14.25 -6.76 -7.62
C ILE A 166 -13.97 -6.17 -6.23
N ALA A 167 -14.49 -4.97 -5.94
CA ALA A 167 -14.32 -4.32 -4.64
C ALA A 167 -14.90 -5.14 -3.50
N GLU A 168 -16.09 -5.70 -3.65
CA GLU A 168 -16.74 -6.60 -2.68
C GLU A 168 -15.83 -7.79 -2.36
N ASN A 169 -15.33 -8.49 -3.38
CA ASN A 169 -14.46 -9.66 -3.18
C ASN A 169 -13.12 -9.27 -2.53
N LEU A 170 -12.52 -8.13 -2.88
CA LEU A 170 -11.30 -7.67 -2.22
C LEU A 170 -11.53 -7.43 -0.73
N TRP A 171 -12.59 -6.73 -0.36
CA TRP A 171 -12.93 -6.50 1.04
C TRP A 171 -13.28 -7.79 1.79
N ALA A 172 -13.94 -8.75 1.14
CA ALA A 172 -14.19 -10.06 1.73
C ALA A 172 -12.91 -10.84 2.07
N HIS A 173 -11.82 -10.57 1.35
CA HIS A 173 -10.48 -11.10 1.63
C HIS A 173 -9.61 -10.17 2.48
N ASN A 174 -10.19 -9.14 3.13
CA ASN A 174 -9.47 -8.14 3.92
C ASN A 174 -8.36 -7.45 3.11
N LEU A 175 -8.63 -7.15 1.85
CA LEU A 175 -7.77 -6.42 0.93
C LEU A 175 -8.43 -5.09 0.57
N GLU A 176 -7.69 -4.01 0.70
CA GLU A 176 -8.15 -2.67 0.38
C GLU A 176 -7.85 -2.36 -1.09
N PRO A 177 -8.87 -2.03 -1.93
CA PRO A 177 -8.66 -1.67 -3.32
C PRO A 177 -8.13 -0.23 -3.44
N VAL A 178 -6.79 -0.06 -3.47
CA VAL A 178 -6.18 1.27 -3.64
C VAL A 178 -6.11 1.71 -5.10
N VAL A 179 -6.10 0.74 -6.03
CA VAL A 179 -6.33 0.96 -7.45
C VAL A 179 -7.33 -0.09 -7.94
N LEU A 180 -8.33 0.35 -8.67
CA LEU A 180 -9.31 -0.49 -9.32
C LEU A 180 -9.64 0.10 -10.69
N LEU A 181 -9.11 -0.53 -11.75
CA LEU A 181 -9.33 -0.14 -13.13
C LEU A 181 -10.07 -1.27 -13.83
N VAL A 182 -11.06 -0.92 -14.61
CA VAL A 182 -11.80 -1.87 -15.43
C VAL A 182 -12.13 -1.28 -16.79
N ALA A 183 -12.11 -2.13 -17.80
CA ALA A 183 -12.55 -1.75 -19.15
C ALA A 183 -13.25 -2.92 -19.84
N GLY A 184 -14.25 -2.60 -20.63
CA GLY A 184 -14.83 -3.48 -21.63
C GLY A 184 -14.16 -3.28 -22.99
N SER A 185 -14.38 -4.22 -23.89
CA SER A 185 -13.98 -4.32 -25.32
C SER A 185 -13.13 -3.17 -25.88
N GLU A 186 -13.75 -2.16 -26.49
CA GLU A 186 -13.06 -1.08 -27.20
C GLU A 186 -12.20 -0.19 -26.29
N ARG A 187 -12.59 -0.06 -25.02
CA ARG A 187 -11.86 0.79 -24.08
C ARG A 187 -10.54 0.17 -23.59
N ILE A 188 -10.40 -1.16 -23.66
CA ILE A 188 -9.14 -1.84 -23.33
C ILE A 188 -8.04 -1.40 -24.31
N GLU A 189 -8.35 -1.27 -25.58
CA GLU A 189 -7.38 -0.88 -26.59
C GLU A 189 -7.05 0.62 -26.56
N SER A 190 -7.99 1.43 -26.08
CA SER A 190 -7.89 2.90 -26.14
C SER A 190 -7.20 3.50 -24.91
N PHE A 191 -7.29 2.87 -23.73
CA PHE A 191 -6.86 3.46 -22.47
C PHE A 191 -5.94 2.55 -21.67
N ARG A 192 -4.80 3.08 -21.27
CA ARG A 192 -3.87 2.36 -20.39
C ARG A 192 -4.40 2.28 -18.93
N HIS A 193 -5.06 3.33 -18.45
CA HIS A 193 -5.63 3.39 -17.11
C HIS A 193 -7.13 3.73 -17.17
N PRO A 194 -7.97 2.76 -17.61
CA PRO A 194 -9.39 3.02 -17.79
C PRO A 194 -10.12 3.03 -16.46
N LEU A 195 -10.64 4.19 -16.07
CA LEU A 195 -11.56 4.28 -14.94
C LEU A 195 -12.93 3.68 -15.30
N PRO A 196 -13.62 3.04 -14.33
CA PRO A 196 -14.94 2.46 -14.54
C PRO A 196 -15.96 3.46 -15.06
N THR A 197 -16.75 3.09 -16.06
CA THR A 197 -17.86 3.88 -16.60
C THR A 197 -19.18 3.09 -16.57
N THR A 198 -20.26 3.72 -17.00
CA THR A 198 -21.56 3.05 -17.18
C THR A 198 -21.65 2.24 -18.47
N SER A 199 -20.61 2.24 -19.31
CA SER A 199 -20.55 1.44 -20.53
C SER A 199 -20.65 -0.05 -20.23
N LEU A 200 -21.30 -0.80 -21.13
CA LEU A 200 -21.39 -2.25 -21.02
C LEU A 200 -20.02 -2.88 -21.37
N ILE A 201 -19.73 -3.98 -20.72
CA ILE A 201 -18.47 -4.72 -20.90
C ILE A 201 -18.30 -5.26 -22.31
N GLY A 202 -19.34 -5.84 -22.90
CA GLY A 202 -19.24 -6.44 -24.23
C GLY A 202 -18.48 -7.76 -24.25
N SER A 203 -17.67 -7.99 -25.30
CA SER A 203 -17.05 -9.30 -25.58
C SER A 203 -15.75 -9.55 -24.82
N LEU A 204 -15.09 -8.52 -24.32
CA LEU A 204 -13.82 -8.62 -23.62
C LEU A 204 -13.86 -7.74 -22.36
N PHE A 205 -13.29 -8.22 -21.27
CA PHE A 205 -13.20 -7.50 -20.02
C PHE A 205 -11.80 -7.57 -19.44
N MET A 206 -11.29 -6.44 -18.96
CA MET A 206 -10.04 -6.34 -18.22
C MET A 206 -10.31 -5.76 -16.82
N GLY A 207 -9.81 -6.42 -15.79
CA GLY A 207 -9.78 -5.91 -14.42
C GLY A 207 -8.34 -5.81 -13.92
N VAL A 208 -7.98 -4.64 -13.39
CA VAL A 208 -6.67 -4.34 -12.78
C VAL A 208 -6.90 -3.88 -11.37
N ILE A 209 -6.18 -4.49 -10.44
CA ILE A 209 -6.22 -4.12 -9.02
C ILE A 209 -4.83 -3.85 -8.48
N CYS A 210 -4.72 -2.89 -7.56
CA CYS A 210 -3.65 -2.85 -6.58
C CYS A 210 -4.29 -3.03 -5.21
N ALA A 211 -4.05 -4.18 -4.59
CA ALA A 211 -4.67 -4.58 -3.33
C ALA A 211 -3.70 -4.38 -2.18
N ARG A 212 -4.11 -3.64 -1.14
CA ARG A 212 -3.29 -3.28 0.01
C ARG A 212 -3.70 -4.03 1.26
N ARG A 213 -2.70 -4.49 2.03
CA ARG A 213 -2.87 -4.98 3.40
C ARG A 213 -1.64 -4.64 4.23
N LYS A 214 -1.82 -3.99 5.39
CA LYS A 214 -0.73 -3.63 6.32
C LYS A 214 0.47 -2.95 5.64
N GLY A 215 0.19 -1.98 4.76
CA GLY A 215 1.21 -1.18 4.06
C GLY A 215 1.86 -1.83 2.85
N LEU A 216 1.65 -3.13 2.59
CA LEU A 216 2.12 -3.81 1.39
C LEU A 216 1.03 -3.87 0.33
N ILE A 217 1.43 -3.86 -0.95
CA ILE A 217 0.53 -3.83 -2.10
C ILE A 217 0.93 -4.93 -3.07
N ALA A 218 -0.07 -5.69 -3.55
CA ALA A 218 0.07 -6.58 -4.69
C ALA A 218 -0.79 -6.09 -5.86
N SER A 219 -0.21 -6.09 -7.06
CA SER A 219 -0.88 -5.68 -8.29
C SER A 219 -1.19 -6.91 -9.14
N VAL A 220 -2.43 -7.02 -9.59
CA VAL A 220 -2.89 -8.16 -10.41
C VAL A 220 -3.78 -7.67 -11.53
N THR A 221 -3.59 -8.24 -12.72
CA THR A 221 -4.46 -8.02 -13.89
C THR A 221 -5.07 -9.35 -14.32
N ARG A 222 -6.33 -9.33 -14.73
CA ARG A 222 -7.00 -10.45 -15.40
C ARG A 222 -7.81 -9.93 -16.59
N ILE A 223 -7.79 -10.73 -17.66
CA ILE A 223 -8.61 -10.49 -18.84
C ILE A 223 -9.51 -11.69 -19.05
N VAL A 224 -10.78 -11.44 -19.35
CA VAL A 224 -11.77 -12.47 -19.68
C VAL A 224 -12.36 -12.16 -21.04
N SER A 225 -12.38 -13.16 -21.91
CA SER A 225 -13.12 -13.12 -23.16
C SER A 225 -14.41 -13.91 -23.05
N PHE A 226 -15.52 -13.32 -23.48
CA PHE A 226 -16.83 -13.96 -23.52
C PHE A 226 -17.13 -14.56 -24.91
N ASN A 227 -16.26 -14.31 -25.88
CA ASN A 227 -16.28 -14.86 -27.23
C ASN A 227 -14.93 -15.48 -27.57
N SER A 228 -14.84 -16.17 -28.72
CA SER A 228 -13.55 -16.62 -29.24
C SER A 228 -12.63 -15.44 -29.51
N LEU A 229 -11.39 -15.53 -29.06
CA LEU A 229 -10.37 -14.52 -29.33
C LEU A 229 -9.98 -14.53 -30.81
N SER A 230 -9.64 -13.37 -31.36
CA SER A 230 -8.98 -13.31 -32.66
C SER A 230 -7.55 -13.85 -32.56
N LYS A 231 -7.04 -14.43 -33.65
CA LYS A 231 -5.64 -14.90 -33.71
C LYS A 231 -4.63 -13.78 -33.40
N GLU A 232 -4.97 -12.53 -33.77
CA GLU A 232 -4.13 -11.38 -33.50
C GLU A 232 -4.01 -11.11 -31.99
N ILE A 233 -5.13 -11.12 -31.25
CA ILE A 233 -5.14 -10.93 -29.79
C ILE A 233 -4.39 -12.08 -29.10
N GLU A 234 -4.59 -13.33 -29.54
CA GLU A 234 -3.86 -14.48 -29.01
C GLU A 234 -2.34 -14.34 -29.20
N GLN A 235 -1.89 -13.93 -30.40
CA GLN A 235 -0.46 -13.73 -30.69
C GLN A 235 0.13 -12.60 -29.84
N ARG A 236 -0.57 -11.48 -29.69
CA ARG A 236 -0.14 -10.36 -28.82
C ARG A 236 -0.04 -10.80 -27.36
N TYR A 237 -0.99 -11.58 -26.89
CA TYR A 237 -0.98 -12.13 -25.53
C TYR A 237 0.21 -13.06 -25.29
N HIS A 238 0.49 -13.97 -26.22
CA HIS A 238 1.67 -14.84 -26.14
C HIS A 238 2.99 -14.04 -26.17
N GLY A 239 3.07 -12.98 -26.98
CA GLY A 239 4.20 -12.05 -26.95
C GLY A 239 4.38 -11.39 -25.59
N LEU A 240 3.29 -10.94 -24.96
CA LEU A 240 3.32 -10.34 -23.63
C LEU A 240 3.80 -11.35 -22.56
N LEU A 241 3.30 -12.58 -22.59
CA LEU A 241 3.76 -13.64 -21.68
C LEU A 241 5.26 -13.94 -21.82
N SER A 242 5.80 -13.88 -23.04
CA SER A 242 7.23 -14.07 -23.29
C SER A 242 8.06 -12.93 -22.64
N VAL A 243 7.58 -11.70 -22.71
CA VAL A 243 8.23 -10.54 -22.05
C VAL A 243 8.16 -10.69 -20.53
N GLU A 244 6.99 -11.06 -20.00
CA GLU A 244 6.81 -11.28 -18.56
C GLU A 244 7.74 -12.39 -18.04
N ALA A 245 7.84 -13.52 -18.77
CA ALA A 245 8.76 -14.60 -18.43
C ALA A 245 10.23 -14.15 -18.42
N ALA A 246 10.63 -13.28 -19.35
CA ALA A 246 11.98 -12.72 -19.38
C ALA A 246 12.27 -11.84 -18.14
N PHE A 247 11.30 -11.06 -17.68
CA PHE A 247 11.43 -10.31 -16.42
C PHE A 247 11.60 -11.23 -15.22
N PHE A 248 10.77 -12.27 -15.07
CA PHE A 248 10.91 -13.24 -13.98
C PHE A 248 12.24 -14.02 -14.00
N SER A 249 12.80 -14.23 -15.18
CA SER A 249 14.09 -14.93 -15.30
C SER A 249 15.30 -14.04 -15.06
N GLY A 250 15.13 -12.71 -15.18
CA GLY A 250 16.20 -11.72 -15.06
C GLY A 250 16.26 -11.03 -13.68
N THR A 251 15.31 -11.32 -12.80
CA THR A 251 15.24 -10.82 -11.42
C THR A 251 15.50 -11.92 -10.40
#